data_e38a7f10797b9250cd9f4462acc47a73
#
_entry.id   e38a7f10797b9250cd9f4462acc47a73
#
_cell.length_a   1.000
_cell.length_b   1.000
_cell.length_c   1.000
_cell.angle_alpha   90.00
_cell.angle_beta   90.00
_cell.angle_gamma   90.00
#
_symmetry.space_group_name_H-M   'P 1'
#
loop_
_entity.id
_entity.type
_entity.pdbx_description
1 polymer ?
#
loop_
_entity_poly.entity_id
_entity_poly.type
_entity_poly.pdbx_seq_one_letter_code
_entity_poly.pdbx_strand_id
1 'polypeptide(L)'
;MADEVSSFRKMATAITRKVLRPKVDWFRPTTELEAELRQIEARILHQASQFDPGAEGYVRYALEGGGKRLRPALVLLAGKAAGGWTDPIRDLAVIVELVHVASLIHDDVLDRAELRRSRATCNAKWGTELSVLLGDALFAHGLQLATRLEDAEVARKIAEASRHLCEGEILQTQRRFDLKMTTTDYLHVIGLKTGALFRAAAEVPFLLHRAAEARREAARSFGYQLGLAYQIYDDVLDLVGTDAESGKTLGTDVRKGKWTLPILHALQTLPAAEAETLRAQLVEGEADVVGKVRAAGGIRFSMRKAVELLERAKADLEVLGDPEGELLGLTGRLQNFLRQMEG
;
A
#
# COMPACT_ATOMS: atom_id res chain seq x y z
N MET A 1 41.35 -18.77 10.05
CA MET A 1 40.72 -17.51 9.61
C MET A 1 39.73 -17.67 8.44
N ALA A 2 40.03 -18.36 7.31
CA ALA A 2 39.08 -18.56 6.23
C ALA A 2 37.90 -19.51 6.57
N ASP A 3 38.18 -20.54 7.39
CA ASP A 3 37.16 -21.53 7.82
C ASP A 3 36.20 -21.00 8.88
N GLU A 4 36.62 -20.09 9.74
CA GLU A 4 35.76 -19.48 10.76
C GLU A 4 34.75 -18.49 10.14
N VAL A 5 35.16 -17.72 9.12
CA VAL A 5 34.27 -16.81 8.36
C VAL A 5 33.22 -17.60 7.58
N SER A 6 33.60 -18.79 7.05
CA SER A 6 32.67 -19.71 6.38
C SER A 6 31.65 -20.32 7.36
N SER A 7 32.08 -20.66 8.59
CA SER A 7 31.21 -21.19 9.64
C SER A 7 30.20 -20.14 10.13
N PHE A 8 30.65 -18.89 10.37
CA PHE A 8 29.77 -17.77 10.73
C PHE A 8 28.73 -17.43 9.65
N ARG A 9 29.12 -17.45 8.38
CA ARG A 9 28.16 -17.28 7.27
C ARG A 9 27.13 -18.40 7.21
N LYS A 10 27.52 -19.66 7.42
CA LYS A 10 26.60 -20.80 7.47
C LYS A 10 25.66 -20.75 8.69
N MET A 11 26.14 -20.31 9.84
CA MET A 11 25.32 -20.15 11.04
C MET A 11 24.35 -18.96 10.92
N ALA A 12 24.79 -17.82 10.40
CA ALA A 12 23.92 -16.69 10.11
C ALA A 12 22.82 -17.05 9.09
N THR A 13 23.17 -17.81 8.04
CA THR A 13 22.21 -18.31 7.04
C THR A 13 21.25 -19.35 7.61
N ALA A 14 21.67 -20.15 8.60
CA ALA A 14 20.82 -21.18 9.24
C ALA A 14 19.82 -20.58 10.23
N ILE A 15 20.19 -19.51 10.95
CA ILE A 15 19.29 -18.78 11.87
C ILE A 15 18.25 -17.99 11.08
N THR A 16 18.62 -17.40 9.93
CA THR A 16 17.70 -16.69 9.06
C THR A 16 16.70 -17.62 8.33
N ARG A 17 17.09 -18.89 8.11
CA ARG A 17 16.23 -19.88 7.39
C ARG A 17 15.05 -20.40 8.19
N LYS A 18 14.94 -20.16 9.49
CA LYS A 18 13.89 -20.79 10.35
C LYS A 18 12.67 -19.91 10.60
N VAL A 19 12.60 -18.68 10.10
CA VAL A 19 11.52 -17.73 10.43
C VAL A 19 10.68 -17.28 9.22
N LEU A 20 11.10 -17.52 7.99
CA LEU A 20 10.37 -17.02 6.82
C LEU A 20 9.89 -18.18 5.94
N ARG A 21 8.59 -18.45 6.01
CA ARG A 21 7.87 -19.33 5.09
C ARG A 21 7.74 -18.67 3.71
N PRO A 22 7.62 -19.45 2.61
CA PRO A 22 7.57 -18.93 1.23
C PRO A 22 6.39 -17.97 1.05
N LYS A 23 6.50 -17.09 0.03
CA LYS A 23 5.45 -16.13 -0.43
C LYS A 23 4.04 -16.50 0.02
N VAL A 24 3.65 -16.12 1.23
CA VAL A 24 2.28 -16.31 1.66
C VAL A 24 1.49 -15.15 1.05
N ASP A 25 0.91 -15.42 -0.10
CA ASP A 25 0.00 -14.49 -0.74
C ASP A 25 -1.33 -14.57 0.00
N TRP A 26 -1.51 -13.67 1.00
CA TRP A 26 -2.75 -13.59 1.75
C TRP A 26 -3.93 -13.13 0.87
N PHE A 27 -3.64 -12.42 -0.23
CA PHE A 27 -4.65 -12.02 -1.20
C PHE A 27 -4.83 -13.13 -2.24
N ARG A 28 -5.90 -13.91 -2.08
CA ARG A 28 -6.33 -14.94 -3.03
C ARG A 28 -7.75 -14.64 -3.46
N PRO A 29 -7.95 -14.08 -4.67
CA PRO A 29 -9.28 -13.84 -5.21
C PRO A 29 -10.02 -15.16 -5.45
N THR A 30 -11.35 -15.12 -5.39
CA THR A 30 -12.20 -16.20 -5.91
C THR A 30 -12.05 -16.31 -7.42
N THR A 31 -12.42 -17.43 -8.02
CA THR A 31 -12.34 -17.63 -9.47
C THR A 31 -13.13 -16.54 -10.22
N GLU A 32 -14.27 -16.13 -9.68
CA GLU A 32 -15.13 -15.11 -10.24
C GLU A 32 -14.45 -13.72 -10.20
N LEU A 33 -13.93 -13.32 -9.02
CA LEU A 33 -13.19 -12.08 -8.86
C LEU A 33 -11.92 -12.05 -9.73
N GLU A 34 -11.24 -13.17 -9.88
CA GLU A 34 -10.07 -13.27 -10.75
C GLU A 34 -10.42 -13.05 -12.23
N ALA A 35 -11.58 -13.57 -12.67
CA ALA A 35 -12.06 -13.34 -14.03
C ALA A 35 -12.37 -11.84 -14.28
N GLU A 36 -13.03 -11.17 -13.33
CA GLU A 36 -13.26 -9.72 -13.38
C GLU A 36 -11.95 -8.93 -13.35
N LEU A 37 -11.00 -9.30 -12.49
CA LEU A 37 -9.69 -8.62 -12.43
C LEU A 37 -8.91 -8.74 -13.76
N ARG A 38 -9.03 -9.85 -14.49
CA ARG A 38 -8.46 -9.97 -15.85
C ARG A 38 -9.10 -8.99 -16.84
N GLN A 39 -10.41 -8.76 -16.75
CA GLN A 39 -11.08 -7.76 -17.58
C GLN A 39 -10.64 -6.34 -17.21
N ILE A 40 -10.50 -6.04 -15.90
CA ILE A 40 -9.97 -4.76 -15.43
C ILE A 40 -8.54 -4.54 -15.93
N GLU A 41 -7.67 -5.55 -15.88
CA GLU A 41 -6.31 -5.45 -16.40
C GLU A 41 -6.31 -5.08 -17.90
N ALA A 42 -7.16 -5.72 -18.71
CA ALA A 42 -7.29 -5.39 -20.12
C ALA A 42 -7.79 -3.95 -20.32
N ARG A 43 -8.78 -3.49 -19.52
CA ARG A 43 -9.28 -2.11 -19.56
C ARG A 43 -8.21 -1.09 -19.14
N ILE A 44 -7.39 -1.41 -18.12
CA ILE A 44 -6.25 -0.56 -17.71
C ILE A 44 -5.25 -0.42 -18.85
N LEU A 45 -4.83 -1.52 -19.47
CA LEU A 45 -3.87 -1.50 -20.57
C LEU A 45 -4.41 -0.77 -21.80
N HIS A 46 -5.72 -0.87 -22.05
CA HIS A 46 -6.39 -0.13 -23.11
C HIS A 46 -6.32 1.40 -22.92
N GLN A 47 -6.17 1.89 -21.68
CA GLN A 47 -6.04 3.33 -21.46
C GLN A 47 -4.81 3.93 -22.14
N ALA A 48 -3.76 3.14 -22.39
CA ALA A 48 -2.58 3.64 -23.09
C ALA A 48 -2.92 4.19 -24.49
N SER A 49 -3.85 3.56 -25.22
CA SER A 49 -4.27 3.99 -26.55
C SER A 49 -5.16 5.25 -26.57
N GLN A 50 -5.51 5.78 -25.40
CA GLN A 50 -6.24 7.05 -25.27
C GLN A 50 -5.30 8.26 -25.23
N PHE A 51 -4.00 8.04 -25.24
CA PHE A 51 -2.97 9.09 -25.28
C PHE A 51 -2.47 9.29 -26.70
N ASP A 52 -1.77 10.42 -26.91
CA ASP A 52 -1.08 10.67 -28.17
C ASP A 52 -0.16 9.48 -28.55
N PRO A 53 -0.08 9.07 -29.83
CA PRO A 53 0.79 7.95 -30.25
C PRO A 53 2.25 8.10 -29.80
N GLY A 54 2.77 9.33 -29.65
CA GLY A 54 4.11 9.60 -29.14
C GLY A 54 4.25 9.32 -27.64
N ALA A 55 3.15 9.35 -26.87
CA ALA A 55 3.12 9.09 -25.41
C ALA A 55 2.68 7.65 -25.09
N GLU A 56 1.94 6.98 -25.98
CA GLU A 56 1.34 5.66 -25.73
C GLU A 56 2.34 4.65 -25.17
N GLY A 57 3.54 4.57 -25.74
CA GLY A 57 4.56 3.59 -25.32
C GLY A 57 5.02 3.77 -23.88
N TYR A 58 5.13 5.01 -23.40
CA TYR A 58 5.48 5.33 -22.02
C TYR A 58 4.36 4.98 -21.05
N VAL A 59 3.13 5.36 -21.40
CA VAL A 59 1.93 5.04 -20.60
C VAL A 59 1.74 3.53 -20.51
N ARG A 60 1.83 2.80 -21.61
CA ARG A 60 1.72 1.35 -21.65
C ARG A 60 2.73 0.70 -20.73
N TYR A 61 4.00 1.10 -20.79
CA TYR A 61 5.03 0.56 -19.91
C TYR A 61 4.71 0.76 -18.43
N ALA A 62 4.22 1.95 -18.06
CA ALA A 62 3.83 2.24 -16.68
C ALA A 62 2.67 1.34 -16.22
N LEU A 63 1.65 1.16 -17.06
CA LEU A 63 0.47 0.36 -16.76
C LEU A 63 0.76 -1.15 -16.72
N GLU A 64 1.70 -1.65 -17.51
CA GLU A 64 2.17 -3.04 -17.50
C GLU A 64 2.95 -3.43 -16.23
N GLY A 65 3.21 -2.49 -15.31
CA GLY A 65 3.97 -2.72 -14.09
C GLY A 65 3.43 -3.83 -13.18
N GLY A 66 2.26 -4.37 -13.50
CA GLY A 66 1.63 -5.49 -12.80
C GLY A 66 1.31 -5.17 -11.34
N GLY A 67 1.00 -6.18 -10.57
CA GLY A 67 0.74 -6.11 -9.13
C GLY A 67 -0.44 -6.96 -8.71
N LYS A 68 -0.72 -6.97 -7.39
CA LYS A 68 -1.85 -7.74 -6.83
C LYS A 68 -3.22 -7.15 -7.17
N ARG A 69 -3.27 -5.95 -7.77
CA ARG A 69 -4.51 -5.21 -8.08
C ARG A 69 -5.48 -5.15 -6.90
N LEU A 70 -4.94 -4.96 -5.69
CA LEU A 70 -5.72 -4.97 -4.46
C LEU A 70 -6.78 -3.86 -4.41
N ARG A 71 -6.47 -2.67 -4.94
CA ARG A 71 -7.42 -1.55 -4.98
C ARG A 71 -8.56 -1.79 -5.98
N PRO A 72 -8.29 -2.20 -7.23
CA PRO A 72 -9.34 -2.70 -8.13
C PRO A 72 -10.18 -3.83 -7.53
N ALA A 73 -9.55 -4.81 -6.86
CA ALA A 73 -10.27 -5.87 -6.19
C ALA A 73 -11.20 -5.35 -5.10
N LEU A 74 -10.75 -4.38 -4.30
CA LEU A 74 -11.59 -3.75 -3.26
C LEU A 74 -12.79 -3.04 -3.89
N VAL A 75 -12.61 -2.30 -5.01
CA VAL A 75 -13.71 -1.68 -5.75
C VAL A 75 -14.73 -2.73 -6.20
N LEU A 76 -14.27 -3.83 -6.78
CA LEU A 76 -15.15 -4.91 -7.25
C LEU A 76 -15.89 -5.58 -6.09
N LEU A 77 -15.20 -5.90 -4.99
CA LEU A 77 -15.81 -6.52 -3.81
C LEU A 77 -16.85 -5.60 -3.16
N ALA A 78 -16.52 -4.32 -3.01
CA ALA A 78 -17.44 -3.31 -2.51
C ALA A 78 -18.63 -3.11 -3.46
N GLY A 79 -18.39 -3.12 -4.79
CA GLY A 79 -19.44 -3.06 -5.80
C GLY A 79 -20.39 -4.25 -5.71
N LYS A 80 -19.87 -5.46 -5.53
CA LYS A 80 -20.65 -6.69 -5.34
C LYS A 80 -21.52 -6.59 -4.08
N ALA A 81 -20.94 -6.15 -2.96
CA ALA A 81 -21.66 -5.92 -1.70
C ALA A 81 -22.72 -4.81 -1.83
N ALA A 82 -22.47 -3.77 -2.64
CA ALA A 82 -23.40 -2.66 -2.85
C ALA A 82 -24.60 -3.00 -3.74
N GLY A 83 -24.44 -3.91 -4.72
CA GLY A 83 -25.53 -4.27 -5.64
C GLY A 83 -25.08 -4.96 -6.93
N GLY A 84 -23.78 -5.19 -7.13
CA GLY A 84 -23.24 -5.95 -8.26
C GLY A 84 -22.21 -5.22 -9.09
N TRP A 85 -21.69 -5.91 -10.10
CA TRP A 85 -20.68 -5.39 -11.01
C TRP A 85 -21.33 -4.76 -12.24
N THR A 86 -21.37 -3.44 -12.25
CA THR A 86 -21.83 -2.64 -13.40
C THR A 86 -20.62 -2.07 -14.16
N ASP A 87 -20.80 -1.54 -15.36
CA ASP A 87 -19.71 -0.87 -16.07
C ASP A 87 -19.15 0.33 -15.31
N PRO A 88 -19.95 1.21 -14.66
CA PRO A 88 -19.42 2.25 -13.78
C PRO A 88 -18.52 1.71 -12.63
N ILE A 89 -18.82 0.54 -12.07
CA ILE A 89 -17.95 -0.10 -11.07
C ILE A 89 -16.61 -0.56 -11.67
N ARG A 90 -16.66 -1.14 -12.88
CA ARG A 90 -15.44 -1.53 -13.61
C ARG A 90 -14.59 -0.32 -13.99
N ASP A 91 -15.22 0.75 -14.46
CA ASP A 91 -14.53 2.00 -14.77
C ASP A 91 -13.91 2.64 -13.52
N LEU A 92 -14.61 2.61 -12.39
CA LEU A 92 -14.06 3.06 -11.12
C LEU A 92 -12.82 2.24 -10.71
N ALA A 93 -12.82 0.92 -10.92
CA ALA A 93 -11.66 0.07 -10.64
C ALA A 93 -10.43 0.47 -11.49
N VAL A 94 -10.66 0.82 -12.75
CA VAL A 94 -9.62 1.38 -13.63
C VAL A 94 -9.13 2.73 -13.11
N ILE A 95 -10.03 3.67 -12.79
CA ILE A 95 -9.71 5.01 -12.30
C ILE A 95 -8.84 4.95 -11.04
N VAL A 96 -9.24 4.15 -10.07
CA VAL A 96 -8.50 4.00 -8.80
C VAL A 96 -7.10 3.44 -9.03
N GLU A 97 -6.95 2.51 -9.98
CA GLU A 97 -5.64 1.96 -10.30
C GLU A 97 -4.76 2.95 -11.07
N LEU A 98 -5.33 3.76 -11.98
CA LEU A 98 -4.59 4.83 -12.66
C LEU A 98 -4.01 5.85 -11.66
N VAL A 99 -4.85 6.31 -10.71
CA VAL A 99 -4.40 7.20 -9.62
C VAL A 99 -3.28 6.55 -8.80
N HIS A 100 -3.42 5.26 -8.51
CA HIS A 100 -2.38 4.52 -7.77
C HIS A 100 -1.08 4.37 -8.59
N VAL A 101 -1.14 4.02 -9.87
CA VAL A 101 0.05 3.90 -10.73
C VAL A 101 0.75 5.26 -10.87
N ALA A 102 0.00 6.34 -11.04
CA ALA A 102 0.54 7.70 -11.07
C ALA A 102 1.34 8.02 -9.80
N SER A 103 0.77 7.71 -8.62
CA SER A 103 1.47 7.91 -7.34
C SER A 103 2.75 7.07 -7.24
N LEU A 104 2.73 5.83 -7.73
CA LEU A 104 3.93 4.98 -7.72
C LEU A 104 5.06 5.51 -8.60
N ILE A 105 4.73 6.14 -9.74
CA ILE A 105 5.73 6.76 -10.62
C ILE A 105 6.39 7.94 -9.90
N HIS A 106 5.59 8.79 -9.22
CA HIS A 106 6.11 9.91 -8.43
C HIS A 106 6.93 9.42 -7.23
N ASP A 107 6.47 8.39 -6.51
CA ASP A 107 7.22 7.76 -5.42
C ASP A 107 8.60 7.25 -5.92
N ASP A 108 8.65 6.61 -7.10
CA ASP A 108 9.91 6.12 -7.68
C ASP A 108 10.89 7.25 -8.01
N VAL A 109 10.38 8.43 -8.40
CA VAL A 109 11.20 9.64 -8.60
C VAL A 109 11.73 10.16 -7.27
N LEU A 110 10.84 10.37 -6.29
CA LEU A 110 11.18 10.92 -4.97
C LEU A 110 12.15 10.00 -4.21
N ASP A 111 12.01 8.70 -4.42
CA ASP A 111 12.80 7.66 -3.80
C ASP A 111 14.05 7.28 -4.59
N ARG A 112 14.25 7.84 -5.80
CA ARG A 112 15.32 7.47 -6.74
C ARG A 112 15.40 5.95 -6.94
N ALA A 113 14.23 5.29 -7.01
CA ALA A 113 14.17 3.86 -7.13
C ALA A 113 14.57 3.40 -8.54
N GLU A 114 15.50 2.45 -8.63
CA GLU A 114 15.93 1.88 -9.91
C GLU A 114 15.01 0.76 -10.37
N LEU A 115 14.53 -0.05 -9.43
CA LEU A 115 13.71 -1.21 -9.70
C LEU A 115 12.39 -1.17 -8.90
N ARG A 116 11.30 -1.57 -9.56
CA ARG A 116 10.01 -1.87 -8.95
C ARG A 116 9.49 -3.20 -9.51
N ARG A 117 9.20 -4.17 -8.64
CA ARG A 117 8.74 -5.51 -9.03
C ARG A 117 9.68 -6.17 -10.07
N SER A 118 10.97 -6.06 -9.86
CA SER A 118 12.02 -6.60 -10.74
C SER A 118 12.04 -6.00 -12.16
N ARG A 119 11.38 -4.85 -12.40
CA ARG A 119 11.45 -4.06 -13.64
C ARG A 119 12.08 -2.70 -13.36
N ALA A 120 12.79 -2.15 -14.34
CA ALA A 120 13.28 -0.78 -14.23
C ALA A 120 12.11 0.20 -14.02
N THR A 121 12.28 1.17 -13.12
CA THR A 121 11.28 2.24 -12.94
C THR A 121 11.24 3.14 -14.17
N CYS A 122 10.18 3.93 -14.33
CA CYS A 122 10.13 4.95 -15.37
C CYS A 122 11.29 5.94 -15.21
N ASN A 123 11.61 6.31 -13.95
CA ASN A 123 12.71 7.22 -13.62
C ASN A 123 14.08 6.66 -14.01
N ALA A 124 14.35 5.38 -13.75
CA ALA A 124 15.59 4.74 -14.16
C ALA A 124 15.74 4.62 -15.68
N LYS A 125 14.61 4.47 -16.40
CA LYS A 125 14.60 4.23 -17.83
C LYS A 125 14.61 5.52 -18.66
N TRP A 126 13.92 6.56 -18.22
CA TRP A 126 13.69 7.76 -19.02
C TRP A 126 14.00 9.08 -18.29
N GLY A 127 14.42 9.00 -17.03
CA GLY A 127 14.77 10.16 -16.23
C GLY A 127 13.59 10.84 -15.54
N THR A 128 13.92 11.78 -14.68
CA THR A 128 13.00 12.45 -13.75
C THR A 128 11.92 13.26 -14.47
N GLU A 129 12.30 14.05 -15.46
CA GLU A 129 11.39 14.96 -16.15
C GLU A 129 10.22 14.21 -16.80
N LEU A 130 10.54 13.17 -17.60
CA LEU A 130 9.50 12.39 -18.27
C LEU A 130 8.65 11.60 -17.26
N SER A 131 9.24 11.11 -16.16
CA SER A 131 8.50 10.38 -15.14
C SER A 131 7.51 11.25 -14.39
N VAL A 132 7.88 12.49 -14.05
CA VAL A 132 6.95 13.45 -13.43
C VAL A 132 5.78 13.72 -14.37
N LEU A 133 6.06 14.07 -15.63
CA LEU A 133 5.02 14.34 -16.63
C LEU A 133 4.11 13.11 -16.87
N LEU A 134 4.67 11.90 -16.86
CA LEU A 134 3.90 10.67 -17.03
C LEU A 134 2.96 10.43 -15.84
N GLY A 135 3.42 10.66 -14.62
CA GLY A 135 2.58 10.59 -13.43
C GLY A 135 1.45 11.62 -13.47
N ASP A 136 1.76 12.88 -13.82
CA ASP A 136 0.77 13.95 -13.95
C ASP A 136 -0.29 13.62 -15.02
N ALA A 137 0.16 13.10 -16.18
CA ALA A 137 -0.73 12.70 -17.26
C ALA A 137 -1.69 11.57 -16.84
N LEU A 138 -1.21 10.57 -16.09
CA LEU A 138 -2.05 9.49 -15.55
C LEU A 138 -3.02 9.99 -14.48
N PHE A 139 -2.62 10.90 -13.58
CA PHE A 139 -3.52 11.55 -12.63
C PHE A 139 -4.63 12.32 -13.37
N ALA A 140 -4.25 13.17 -14.31
CA ALA A 140 -5.21 13.95 -15.10
C ALA A 140 -6.18 13.04 -15.86
N HIS A 141 -5.69 11.95 -16.48
CA HIS A 141 -6.51 11.00 -17.19
C HIS A 141 -7.48 10.26 -16.24
N GLY A 142 -7.01 9.80 -15.08
CA GLY A 142 -7.88 9.19 -14.06
C GLY A 142 -9.00 10.12 -13.60
N LEU A 143 -8.70 11.40 -13.36
CA LEU A 143 -9.71 12.42 -13.03
C LEU A 143 -10.67 12.68 -14.20
N GLN A 144 -10.15 12.75 -15.42
CA GLN A 144 -10.99 12.90 -16.62
C GLN A 144 -12.00 11.73 -16.75
N LEU A 145 -11.54 10.48 -16.54
CA LEU A 145 -12.44 9.32 -16.55
C LEU A 145 -13.50 9.42 -15.44
N ALA A 146 -13.12 9.88 -14.25
CA ALA A 146 -14.06 10.03 -13.14
C ALA A 146 -15.18 11.05 -13.46
N THR A 147 -14.90 12.09 -14.27
CA THR A 147 -15.93 13.05 -14.70
C THR A 147 -16.91 12.49 -15.71
N ARG A 148 -16.63 11.35 -16.34
CA ARG A 148 -17.55 10.68 -17.27
C ARG A 148 -18.60 9.82 -16.57
N LEU A 149 -18.39 9.52 -15.28
CA LEU A 149 -19.39 8.84 -14.47
C LEU A 149 -20.53 9.82 -14.15
N GLU A 150 -21.78 9.33 -14.21
CA GLU A 150 -22.97 10.20 -14.13
C GLU A 150 -23.05 11.04 -12.85
N ASP A 151 -22.50 10.52 -11.73
CA ASP A 151 -22.55 11.23 -10.47
C ASP A 151 -21.26 12.07 -10.25
N ALA A 152 -21.42 13.40 -10.28
CA ALA A 152 -20.32 14.34 -10.03
C ALA A 152 -19.65 14.16 -8.65
N GLU A 153 -20.35 13.52 -7.69
CA GLU A 153 -19.78 13.21 -6.39
C GLU A 153 -18.65 12.18 -6.52
N VAL A 154 -18.70 11.27 -7.49
CA VAL A 154 -17.63 10.32 -7.77
C VAL A 154 -16.33 11.05 -8.10
N ALA A 155 -16.38 11.99 -9.07
CA ALA A 155 -15.21 12.77 -9.46
C ALA A 155 -14.64 13.57 -8.26
N ARG A 156 -15.51 14.15 -7.43
CA ARG A 156 -15.10 14.87 -6.21
C ARG A 156 -14.41 13.96 -5.21
N LYS A 157 -14.93 12.73 -4.97
CA LYS A 157 -14.32 11.75 -4.06
C LYS A 157 -12.96 11.26 -4.55
N ILE A 158 -12.80 11.02 -5.85
CA ILE A 158 -11.52 10.63 -6.45
C ILE A 158 -10.52 11.78 -6.39
N ALA A 159 -10.93 13.02 -6.69
CA ALA A 159 -10.07 14.20 -6.57
C ALA A 159 -9.63 14.45 -5.11
N GLU A 160 -10.54 14.30 -4.13
CA GLU A 160 -10.23 14.39 -2.71
C GLU A 160 -9.21 13.33 -2.29
N ALA A 161 -9.41 12.07 -2.70
CA ALA A 161 -8.48 10.99 -2.40
C ALA A 161 -7.09 11.24 -3.02
N SER A 162 -7.04 11.73 -4.27
CA SER A 162 -5.80 12.10 -4.96
C SER A 162 -5.07 13.24 -4.24
N ARG A 163 -5.80 14.29 -3.81
CA ARG A 163 -5.23 15.40 -3.03
C ARG A 163 -4.63 14.92 -1.72
N HIS A 164 -5.39 14.10 -0.94
CA HIS A 164 -4.90 13.54 0.32
C HIS A 164 -3.65 12.68 0.11
N LEU A 165 -3.61 11.86 -0.95
CA LEU A 165 -2.45 11.05 -1.28
C LEU A 165 -1.20 11.94 -1.47
N CYS A 166 -1.32 13.02 -2.24
CA CYS A 166 -0.24 13.99 -2.44
C CYS A 166 0.15 14.69 -1.13
N GLU A 167 -0.83 15.11 -0.30
CA GLU A 167 -0.57 15.70 1.02
C GLU A 167 0.20 14.73 1.93
N GLY A 168 -0.22 13.45 1.94
CA GLY A 168 0.47 12.41 2.70
C GLY A 168 1.93 12.24 2.27
N GLU A 169 2.23 12.29 0.96
CA GLU A 169 3.59 12.21 0.44
C GLU A 169 4.42 13.45 0.78
N ILE A 170 3.82 14.64 0.71
CA ILE A 170 4.46 15.89 1.14
C ILE A 170 4.86 15.81 2.61
N LEU A 171 3.91 15.43 3.49
CA LEU A 171 4.16 15.30 4.91
C LEU A 171 5.21 14.21 5.21
N GLN A 172 5.17 13.06 4.54
CA GLN A 172 6.17 12.02 4.70
C GLN A 172 7.57 12.53 4.30
N THR A 173 7.65 13.27 3.21
CA THR A 173 8.92 13.84 2.74
C THR A 173 9.47 14.89 3.69
N GLN A 174 8.63 15.76 4.24
CA GLN A 174 9.03 16.75 5.25
C GLN A 174 9.50 16.10 6.57
N ARG A 175 8.96 14.92 6.91
CA ARG A 175 9.27 14.19 8.13
C ARG A 175 10.45 13.22 7.99
N ARG A 176 11.12 13.18 6.83
CA ARG A 176 12.32 12.36 6.66
C ARG A 176 13.38 12.77 7.67
N PHE A 177 13.98 11.78 8.35
CA PHE A 177 14.98 11.96 9.41
C PHE A 177 14.49 12.75 10.65
N ASP A 178 13.18 12.99 10.80
CA ASP A 178 12.60 13.62 11.98
C ASP A 178 12.45 12.64 13.14
N LEU A 179 13.42 12.62 14.04
CA LEU A 179 13.42 11.76 15.24
C LEU A 179 12.36 12.17 16.29
N LYS A 180 11.63 13.27 16.08
CA LYS A 180 10.52 13.72 16.93
C LYS A 180 9.17 13.24 16.45
N MET A 181 9.12 12.56 15.30
CA MET A 181 7.89 11.99 14.76
C MET A 181 7.25 11.04 15.77
N THR A 182 5.94 11.17 15.94
CA THR A 182 5.15 10.31 16.85
C THR A 182 4.41 9.22 16.09
N THR A 183 3.90 8.22 16.83
CA THR A 183 3.00 7.20 16.25
C THR A 183 1.70 7.82 15.71
N THR A 184 1.23 8.92 16.30
CA THR A 184 0.07 9.67 15.80
C THR A 184 0.36 10.36 14.47
N ASP A 185 1.54 11.00 14.34
CA ASP A 185 1.98 11.59 13.07
C ASP A 185 2.09 10.53 11.97
N TYR A 186 2.66 9.37 12.29
CA TYR A 186 2.75 8.24 11.36
C TYR A 186 1.37 7.78 10.88
N LEU A 187 0.42 7.54 11.81
CA LEU A 187 -0.93 7.12 11.45
C LEU A 187 -1.66 8.18 10.60
N HIS A 188 -1.43 9.45 10.86
CA HIS A 188 -1.96 10.54 10.04
C HIS A 188 -1.40 10.50 8.62
N VAL A 189 -0.08 10.39 8.47
CA VAL A 189 0.59 10.33 7.16
C VAL A 189 0.09 9.14 6.34
N ILE A 190 0.08 7.92 6.91
CA ILE A 190 -0.40 6.75 6.16
C ILE A 190 -1.91 6.79 5.90
N GLY A 191 -2.68 7.49 6.75
CA GLY A 191 -4.09 7.74 6.55
C GLY A 191 -4.35 8.57 5.31
N LEU A 192 -3.55 9.60 5.08
CA LEU A 192 -3.60 10.42 3.88
C LEU A 192 -3.05 9.67 2.66
N LYS A 193 -1.81 9.16 2.75
CA LYS A 193 -1.10 8.56 1.62
C LYS A 193 -1.76 7.27 1.11
N THR A 194 -2.22 6.42 1.99
CA THR A 194 -2.75 5.09 1.65
C THR A 194 -4.23 4.97 1.99
N GLY A 195 -4.63 5.36 3.20
CA GLY A 195 -6.01 5.21 3.69
C GLY A 195 -7.03 5.93 2.82
N ALA A 196 -6.71 7.12 2.30
CA ALA A 196 -7.65 7.92 1.50
C ALA A 196 -8.11 7.23 0.21
N LEU A 197 -7.19 6.59 -0.54
CA LEU A 197 -7.56 5.90 -1.78
C LEU A 197 -8.27 4.57 -1.51
N PHE A 198 -7.92 3.85 -0.43
CA PHE A 198 -8.67 2.68 0.02
C PHE A 198 -10.08 3.05 0.46
N ARG A 199 -10.24 4.18 1.18
CA ARG A 199 -11.52 4.75 1.55
C ARG A 199 -12.40 4.99 0.32
N ALA A 200 -11.88 5.69 -0.69
CA ALA A 200 -12.61 5.96 -1.92
C ALA A 200 -12.96 4.66 -2.67
N ALA A 201 -12.02 3.70 -2.75
CA ALA A 201 -12.22 2.40 -3.39
C ALA A 201 -13.37 1.58 -2.76
N ALA A 202 -13.59 1.72 -1.45
CA ALA A 202 -14.69 1.04 -0.76
C ALA A 202 -16.00 1.84 -0.77
N GLU A 203 -15.96 3.18 -0.61
CA GLU A 203 -17.14 4.04 -0.48
C GLU A 203 -17.86 4.27 -1.82
N VAL A 204 -17.09 4.60 -2.88
CA VAL A 204 -17.67 5.05 -4.15
C VAL A 204 -18.56 4.00 -4.83
N PRO A 205 -18.30 2.69 -4.75
CA PRO A 205 -19.24 1.68 -5.22
C PRO A 205 -20.64 1.78 -4.59
N PHE A 206 -20.71 2.08 -3.29
CA PHE A 206 -22.00 2.30 -2.59
C PHE A 206 -22.68 3.58 -3.02
N LEU A 207 -21.90 4.62 -3.34
CA LEU A 207 -22.44 5.85 -3.92
C LEU A 207 -23.06 5.58 -5.32
N LEU A 208 -22.35 4.88 -6.19
CA LEU A 208 -22.83 4.52 -7.53
C LEU A 208 -24.11 3.67 -7.51
N HIS A 209 -24.25 2.80 -6.51
CA HIS A 209 -25.47 2.03 -6.27
C HIS A 209 -26.54 2.78 -5.46
N ARG A 210 -26.36 4.10 -5.18
CA ARG A 210 -27.30 4.93 -4.43
C ARG A 210 -27.68 4.34 -3.06
N ALA A 211 -26.72 3.67 -2.41
CA ALA A 211 -26.92 3.07 -1.11
C ALA A 211 -27.21 4.15 -0.04
N ALA A 212 -27.92 3.77 1.02
CA ALA A 212 -28.19 4.64 2.17
C ALA A 212 -26.89 5.16 2.80
N GLU A 213 -26.92 6.40 3.36
CA GLU A 213 -25.75 7.07 3.92
C GLU A 213 -25.04 6.21 4.97
N ALA A 214 -25.77 5.50 5.82
CA ALA A 214 -25.20 4.62 6.84
C ALA A 214 -24.29 3.53 6.21
N ARG A 215 -24.71 2.93 5.07
CA ARG A 215 -23.90 1.93 4.35
C ARG A 215 -22.68 2.56 3.70
N ARG A 216 -22.82 3.80 3.15
CA ARG A 216 -21.71 4.55 2.57
C ARG A 216 -20.66 4.92 3.63
N GLU A 217 -21.10 5.37 4.81
CA GLU A 217 -20.21 5.70 5.93
C GLU A 217 -19.48 4.45 6.45
N ALA A 218 -20.18 3.33 6.59
CA ALA A 218 -19.57 2.05 6.98
C ALA A 218 -18.52 1.59 5.93
N ALA A 219 -18.82 1.72 4.63
CA ALA A 219 -17.88 1.40 3.56
C ALA A 219 -16.65 2.33 3.58
N ARG A 220 -16.85 3.61 3.85
CA ARG A 220 -15.79 4.62 4.03
C ARG A 220 -14.86 4.24 5.18
N SER A 221 -15.43 3.93 6.36
CA SER A 221 -14.68 3.49 7.54
C SER A 221 -13.94 2.19 7.26
N PHE A 222 -14.62 1.18 6.70
CA PHE A 222 -14.04 -0.10 6.31
C PHE A 222 -12.80 0.06 5.43
N GLY A 223 -12.92 0.81 4.34
CA GLY A 223 -11.83 1.03 3.40
C GLY A 223 -10.64 1.73 4.05
N TYR A 224 -10.91 2.75 4.87
CA TYR A 224 -9.88 3.48 5.58
C TYR A 224 -9.10 2.59 6.57
N GLN A 225 -9.79 1.82 7.41
CA GLN A 225 -9.18 0.90 8.37
C GLN A 225 -8.35 -0.18 7.68
N LEU A 226 -8.90 -0.75 6.58
CA LEU A 226 -8.18 -1.74 5.76
C LEU A 226 -6.91 -1.15 5.15
N GLY A 227 -6.98 0.09 4.63
CA GLY A 227 -5.83 0.79 4.03
C GLY A 227 -4.70 1.04 5.04
N LEU A 228 -5.06 1.48 6.26
CA LEU A 228 -4.10 1.66 7.36
C LEU A 228 -3.44 0.34 7.76
N ALA A 229 -4.23 -0.72 7.95
CA ALA A 229 -3.71 -2.04 8.33
C ALA A 229 -2.78 -2.60 7.24
N TYR A 230 -3.15 -2.42 5.98
CA TYR A 230 -2.34 -2.83 4.83
C TYR A 230 -1.01 -2.07 4.78
N GLN A 231 -1.02 -0.75 5.03
CA GLN A 231 0.23 0.04 5.02
C GLN A 231 1.15 -0.37 6.18
N ILE A 232 0.62 -0.56 7.39
CA ILE A 232 1.42 -1.04 8.52
C ILE A 232 2.07 -2.41 8.19
N TYR A 233 1.33 -3.30 7.52
CA TYR A 233 1.87 -4.56 7.04
C TYR A 233 3.02 -4.37 6.04
N ASP A 234 2.85 -3.51 5.03
CA ASP A 234 3.86 -3.25 3.99
C ASP A 234 5.14 -2.67 4.61
N ASP A 235 5.01 -1.76 5.57
CA ASP A 235 6.12 -1.14 6.30
C ASP A 235 6.89 -2.14 7.18
N VAL A 236 6.19 -3.05 7.85
CA VAL A 236 6.85 -4.13 8.60
C VAL A 236 7.56 -5.09 7.65
N LEU A 237 6.95 -5.40 6.50
CA LEU A 237 7.58 -6.26 5.50
C LEU A 237 8.87 -5.63 4.93
N ASP A 238 8.89 -4.30 4.70
CA ASP A 238 10.12 -3.60 4.29
C ASP A 238 11.23 -3.69 5.34
N LEU A 239 10.85 -3.71 6.62
CA LEU A 239 11.83 -3.77 7.71
C LEU A 239 12.39 -5.19 7.93
N VAL A 240 11.57 -6.25 7.84
CA VAL A 240 11.94 -7.62 8.26
C VAL A 240 11.91 -8.67 7.15
N GLY A 241 11.42 -8.35 5.97
CA GLY A 241 11.30 -9.26 4.84
C GLY A 241 12.65 -9.60 4.21
N THR A 242 12.61 -10.39 3.14
CA THR A 242 13.75 -10.63 2.25
C THR A 242 13.51 -10.02 0.88
N ASP A 243 14.57 -9.63 0.18
CA ASP A 243 14.48 -9.05 -1.19
C ASP A 243 13.72 -9.99 -2.14
N ALA A 244 13.87 -11.31 -1.96
CA ALA A 244 13.18 -12.32 -2.74
C ALA A 244 11.66 -12.35 -2.52
N GLU A 245 11.20 -11.95 -1.33
CA GLU A 245 9.77 -11.93 -0.96
C GLU A 245 9.08 -10.65 -1.36
N SER A 246 9.77 -9.51 -1.24
CA SER A 246 9.20 -8.19 -1.51
C SER A 246 9.26 -7.80 -3.00
N GLY A 247 10.24 -8.36 -3.75
CA GLY A 247 10.55 -7.92 -5.11
C GLY A 247 11.13 -6.49 -5.16
N LYS A 248 11.55 -5.96 -4.02
CA LYS A 248 12.19 -4.64 -3.82
C LYS A 248 13.44 -4.85 -2.97
N THR A 249 14.37 -3.92 -3.00
CA THR A 249 15.45 -3.84 -2.01
C THR A 249 14.84 -3.43 -0.66
N LEU A 250 14.96 -4.28 0.36
CA LEU A 250 14.39 -4.05 1.68
C LEU A 250 15.24 -3.11 2.55
N GLY A 251 14.64 -2.60 3.64
CA GLY A 251 15.25 -1.60 4.50
C GLY A 251 15.44 -0.25 3.81
N THR A 252 14.69 -0.02 2.74
CA THR A 252 14.76 1.25 2.00
C THR A 252 14.19 2.40 2.80
N ASP A 253 13.15 2.16 3.59
CA ASP A 253 12.51 3.19 4.41
C ASP A 253 13.48 3.71 5.47
N VAL A 254 14.21 2.84 6.16
CA VAL A 254 15.23 3.23 7.14
C VAL A 254 16.32 4.08 6.48
N ARG A 255 16.87 3.62 5.35
CA ARG A 255 17.93 4.36 4.62
C ARG A 255 17.46 5.73 4.14
N LYS A 256 16.17 5.90 3.88
CA LYS A 256 15.56 7.17 3.44
C LYS A 256 15.07 8.04 4.59
N GLY A 257 15.31 7.63 5.83
CA GLY A 257 14.86 8.35 7.01
C GLY A 257 13.35 8.34 7.20
N LYS A 258 12.65 7.34 6.67
CA LYS A 258 11.22 7.12 6.89
C LYS A 258 11.05 6.25 8.14
N TRP A 259 10.66 6.88 9.26
CA TRP A 259 10.46 6.17 10.51
C TRP A 259 9.08 5.55 10.56
N THR A 260 9.00 4.23 10.36
CA THR A 260 7.75 3.48 10.36
C THR A 260 7.34 3.05 11.78
N LEU A 261 6.12 2.57 11.94
CA LEU A 261 5.52 2.28 13.24
C LEU A 261 6.39 1.40 14.16
N PRO A 262 7.06 0.34 13.68
CA PRO A 262 7.94 -0.47 14.53
C PRO A 262 9.09 0.34 15.16
N ILE A 263 9.71 1.22 14.38
CA ILE A 263 10.82 2.06 14.82
C ILE A 263 10.35 3.10 15.84
N LEU A 264 9.23 3.79 15.53
CA LEU A 264 8.66 4.80 16.41
C LEU A 264 8.26 4.21 17.77
N HIS A 265 7.69 3.00 17.77
CA HIS A 265 7.38 2.28 19.02
C HIS A 265 8.65 1.97 19.81
N ALA A 266 9.69 1.44 19.17
CA ALA A 266 10.96 1.14 19.85
C ALA A 266 11.58 2.39 20.47
N LEU A 267 11.59 3.52 19.75
CA LEU A 267 12.10 4.80 20.27
C LEU A 267 11.33 5.33 21.47
N GLN A 268 10.02 5.00 21.58
CA GLN A 268 9.16 5.43 22.68
C GLN A 268 9.24 4.51 23.92
N THR A 269 9.58 3.24 23.75
CA THR A 269 9.50 2.23 24.80
C THR A 269 10.85 1.83 25.38
N LEU A 270 11.94 2.03 24.63
CA LEU A 270 13.29 1.75 25.12
C LEU A 270 13.70 2.72 26.24
N PRO A 271 14.56 2.28 27.21
CA PRO A 271 15.21 3.17 28.14
C PRO A 271 15.95 4.30 27.42
N ALA A 272 16.03 5.48 28.03
CA ALA A 272 16.55 6.69 27.38
C ALA A 272 17.93 6.50 26.72
N ALA A 273 18.85 5.80 27.37
CA ALA A 273 20.20 5.53 26.85
C ALA A 273 20.17 4.61 25.61
N GLU A 274 19.30 3.60 25.62
CA GLU A 274 19.13 2.68 24.48
C GLU A 274 18.41 3.35 23.32
N ALA A 275 17.39 4.17 23.61
CA ALA A 275 16.70 4.97 22.61
C ALA A 275 17.65 5.97 21.92
N GLU A 276 18.56 6.59 22.67
CA GLU A 276 19.58 7.50 22.09
C GLU A 276 20.56 6.74 21.20
N THR A 277 20.98 5.55 21.63
CA THR A 277 21.81 4.66 20.80
C THR A 277 21.10 4.28 19.50
N LEU A 278 19.79 3.94 19.58
CA LEU A 278 18.99 3.62 18.38
C LEU A 278 18.86 4.84 17.46
N ARG A 279 18.67 6.06 18.00
CA ARG A 279 18.64 7.30 17.20
C ARG A 279 19.94 7.52 16.43
N ALA A 280 21.09 7.37 17.08
CA ALA A 280 22.40 7.49 16.44
C ALA A 280 22.53 6.48 15.28
N GLN A 281 22.19 5.23 15.49
CA GLN A 281 22.27 4.17 14.48
C GLN A 281 21.32 4.40 13.29
N LEU A 282 20.12 4.94 13.52
CA LEU A 282 19.17 5.31 12.47
C LEU A 282 19.75 6.42 11.57
N VAL A 283 20.49 7.37 12.13
CA VAL A 283 21.12 8.46 11.37
C VAL A 283 22.36 7.99 10.62
N GLU A 284 23.15 7.11 11.23
CA GLU A 284 24.40 6.59 10.66
C GLU A 284 24.19 5.45 9.66
N GLY A 285 22.97 4.87 9.62
CA GLY A 285 22.62 3.78 8.69
C GLY A 285 23.22 2.43 9.07
N GLU A 286 23.45 2.18 10.36
CA GLU A 286 24.05 0.94 10.87
C GLU A 286 23.15 -0.30 10.73
N ALA A 287 23.81 -1.48 10.65
CA ALA A 287 23.20 -2.73 10.22
C ALA A 287 22.25 -3.41 11.23
N ASP A 288 22.22 -3.06 12.52
CA ASP A 288 21.45 -3.80 13.56
C ASP A 288 20.21 -3.09 14.11
N VAL A 289 19.65 -2.15 13.36
CA VAL A 289 18.39 -1.49 13.71
C VAL A 289 17.25 -2.49 13.87
N VAL A 290 17.16 -3.47 12.99
CA VAL A 290 16.08 -4.48 12.97
C VAL A 290 16.07 -5.33 14.24
N GLY A 291 17.26 -5.77 14.70
CA GLY A 291 17.40 -6.56 15.93
C GLY A 291 16.91 -5.79 17.16
N LYS A 292 17.29 -4.52 17.29
CA LYS A 292 16.86 -3.66 18.41
C LYS A 292 15.38 -3.35 18.38
N VAL A 293 14.83 -3.02 17.21
CA VAL A 293 13.38 -2.78 17.03
C VAL A 293 12.57 -4.03 17.38
N ARG A 294 13.03 -5.21 16.99
CA ARG A 294 12.41 -6.49 17.35
C ARG A 294 12.47 -6.74 18.85
N ALA A 295 13.64 -6.57 19.48
CA ALA A 295 13.82 -6.75 20.91
C ALA A 295 12.94 -5.79 21.74
N ALA A 296 12.77 -4.55 21.29
CA ALA A 296 11.86 -3.56 21.87
C ALA A 296 10.37 -3.85 21.62
N GLY A 297 10.03 -4.93 20.91
CA GLY A 297 8.65 -5.30 20.63
C GLY A 297 7.96 -4.48 19.52
N GLY A 298 8.69 -3.64 18.77
CA GLY A 298 8.12 -2.74 17.77
C GLY A 298 7.38 -3.47 16.66
N ILE A 299 7.91 -4.60 16.19
CA ILE A 299 7.25 -5.44 15.17
C ILE A 299 5.92 -5.98 15.70
N ARG A 300 5.93 -6.59 16.90
CA ARG A 300 4.73 -7.14 17.53
C ARG A 300 3.67 -6.08 17.79
N PHE A 301 4.07 -4.91 18.26
CA PHE A 301 3.17 -3.76 18.45
C PHE A 301 2.49 -3.38 17.13
N SER A 302 3.26 -3.26 16.06
CA SER A 302 2.74 -2.87 14.74
C SER A 302 1.75 -3.89 14.18
N MET A 303 2.06 -5.21 14.31
CA MET A 303 1.15 -6.27 13.91
C MET A 303 -0.17 -6.24 14.69
N ARG A 304 -0.11 -6.07 16.02
CA ARG A 304 -1.31 -5.92 16.85
C ARG A 304 -2.13 -4.70 16.45
N LYS A 305 -1.46 -3.57 16.15
CA LYS A 305 -2.15 -2.37 15.68
C LYS A 305 -2.88 -2.59 14.36
N ALA A 306 -2.25 -3.29 13.42
CA ALA A 306 -2.91 -3.66 12.16
C ALA A 306 -4.10 -4.61 12.39
N VAL A 307 -3.98 -5.58 13.31
CA VAL A 307 -5.08 -6.48 13.69
C VAL A 307 -6.25 -5.70 14.32
N GLU A 308 -5.99 -4.74 15.23
CA GLU A 308 -7.03 -3.87 15.79
C GLU A 308 -7.81 -3.09 14.71
N LEU A 309 -7.10 -2.56 13.72
CA LEU A 309 -7.71 -1.85 12.59
C LEU A 309 -8.61 -2.78 11.77
N LEU A 310 -8.17 -4.01 11.51
CA LEU A 310 -8.98 -5.01 10.80
C LEU A 310 -10.20 -5.47 11.62
N GLU A 311 -10.12 -5.54 12.94
CA GLU A 311 -11.31 -5.83 13.78
C GLU A 311 -12.34 -4.70 13.67
N ARG A 312 -11.89 -3.43 13.64
CA ARG A 312 -12.80 -2.28 13.40
C ARG A 312 -13.41 -2.35 12.00
N ALA A 313 -12.59 -2.65 10.97
CA ALA A 313 -13.11 -2.85 9.61
C ALA A 313 -14.16 -3.97 9.55
N LYS A 314 -13.99 -5.08 10.28
CA LYS A 314 -14.99 -6.15 10.33
C LYS A 314 -16.30 -5.71 10.98
N ALA A 315 -16.25 -4.86 12.02
CA ALA A 315 -17.46 -4.34 12.64
C ALA A 315 -18.29 -3.49 11.66
N ASP A 316 -17.64 -2.76 10.75
CA ASP A 316 -18.31 -2.00 9.71
C ASP A 316 -19.13 -2.90 8.74
N LEU A 317 -18.73 -4.17 8.55
CA LEU A 317 -19.40 -5.11 7.64
C LEU A 317 -20.85 -5.43 8.04
N GLU A 318 -21.20 -5.33 9.31
CA GLU A 318 -22.57 -5.54 9.82
C GLU A 318 -23.53 -4.50 9.23
N VAL A 319 -23.08 -3.23 9.10
CA VAL A 319 -23.87 -2.12 8.56
C VAL A 319 -23.75 -2.04 7.03
N LEU A 320 -22.53 -2.23 6.50
CA LEU A 320 -22.24 -2.20 5.08
C LEU A 320 -23.02 -3.30 4.33
N GLY A 321 -23.07 -4.51 4.91
CA GLY A 321 -23.61 -5.72 4.29
C GLY A 321 -22.58 -6.37 3.36
N ASP A 322 -22.27 -7.62 3.64
CA ASP A 322 -21.34 -8.46 2.85
C ASP A 322 -21.99 -9.82 2.64
N PRO A 323 -23.03 -9.91 1.76
CA PRO A 323 -23.89 -11.08 1.66
C PRO A 323 -23.16 -12.36 1.27
N GLU A 324 -22.03 -12.24 0.58
CA GLU A 324 -21.21 -13.39 0.16
C GLU A 324 -19.99 -13.59 1.05
N GLY A 325 -19.76 -12.72 2.03
CA GLY A 325 -18.62 -12.81 2.95
C GLY A 325 -17.26 -12.59 2.30
N GLU A 326 -17.20 -11.98 1.12
CA GLU A 326 -15.93 -11.80 0.40
C GLU A 326 -15.05 -10.70 1.00
N LEU A 327 -15.65 -9.60 1.47
CA LEU A 327 -14.94 -8.54 2.21
C LEU A 327 -14.45 -9.06 3.56
N LEU A 328 -15.30 -9.84 4.25
CA LEU A 328 -14.92 -10.55 5.48
C LEU A 328 -13.76 -11.53 5.21
N GLY A 329 -13.83 -12.28 4.11
CA GLY A 329 -12.78 -13.18 3.68
C GLY A 329 -11.46 -12.46 3.39
N LEU A 330 -11.51 -11.30 2.72
CA LEU A 330 -10.34 -10.46 2.45
C LEU A 330 -9.66 -10.01 3.76
N THR A 331 -10.43 -9.41 4.67
CA THR A 331 -9.91 -8.93 5.97
C THR A 331 -9.43 -10.08 6.84
N GLY A 332 -10.15 -11.20 6.88
CA GLY A 332 -9.79 -12.39 7.65
C GLY A 332 -8.48 -13.02 7.20
N ARG A 333 -8.23 -13.10 5.88
CA ARG A 333 -6.96 -13.63 5.35
C ARG A 333 -5.79 -12.72 5.73
N LEU A 334 -5.92 -11.41 5.59
CA LEU A 334 -4.87 -10.47 6.02
C LEU A 334 -4.63 -10.58 7.53
N GLN A 335 -5.68 -10.61 8.34
CA GLN A 335 -5.58 -10.72 9.78
C GLN A 335 -4.89 -12.01 10.24
N ASN A 336 -5.26 -13.15 9.67
CA ASN A 336 -4.63 -14.43 9.98
C ASN A 336 -3.14 -14.43 9.61
N PHE A 337 -2.80 -13.79 8.49
CA PHE A 337 -1.42 -13.63 8.08
C PHE A 337 -0.61 -12.76 9.06
N LEU A 338 -1.15 -11.63 9.49
CA LEU A 338 -0.53 -10.74 10.48
C LEU A 338 -0.29 -11.45 11.82
N ARG A 339 -1.27 -12.22 12.32
CA ARG A 339 -1.14 -13.01 13.56
C ARG A 339 -0.03 -14.07 13.46
N GLN A 340 0.21 -14.64 12.29
CA GLN A 340 1.33 -15.58 12.09
C GLN A 340 2.69 -14.89 12.12
N MET A 341 2.77 -13.59 11.83
CA MET A 341 4.00 -12.81 11.90
C MET A 341 4.29 -12.27 13.33
N GLU A 342 3.32 -12.29 14.23
CA GLU A 342 3.52 -11.89 15.65
C GLU A 342 4.38 -12.85 16.44
N GLY A 343 4.37 -14.14 16.10
CA GLY A 343 5.12 -15.23 16.79
C GLY A 343 6.48 -15.46 16.18
#